data_f80124fbbc6a9fb883c7033123ede165
#
_entry.id   f80124fbbc6a9fb883c7033123ede165
#
_cell.length_a   1.000
_cell.length_b   1.000
_cell.length_c   1.000
_cell.angle_alpha   90.00
_cell.angle_beta   90.00
_cell.angle_gamma   90.00
#
_symmetry.space_group_name_H-M   'P 1'
#
loop_
_entity.id
_entity.type
_entity.pdbx_description
1 polymer ?
#
loop_
_entity_poly.entity_id
_entity_poly.type
_entity_poly.pdbx_seq_one_letter_code
_entity_poly.pdbx_strand_id
1 'polypeptide(L)'
;MWKGKAIIKLAQAFPNSRYVGYDVHGPSVAQATANAEAAGVADKVSFKQLDVTNGFSERYDLITSFDVIHDMVNPRKALREICKALVPDGTYLLLEINSKDKLEENAGPMGTLFYSWSVLYCMTTSLALGGEGLGTAGLPESKLREFCREAGFSQVRRLQIEDAFNVVYEIKP
;
A
#
# COMPACT_ATOMS: atom_id res chain seq x y z
N MET A 1 -9.66 -4.30 4.40
CA MET A 1 -9.46 -4.69 3.00
C MET A 1 -10.62 -4.25 2.11
N TRP A 2 -10.34 -3.50 1.03
CA TRP A 2 -11.34 -2.67 0.35
C TRP A 2 -12.06 -3.36 -0.82
N LYS A 3 -11.93 -4.69 -0.97
CA LYS A 3 -12.67 -5.51 -1.96
C LYS A 3 -12.70 -4.87 -3.37
N GLY A 4 -11.56 -4.30 -3.82
CA GLY A 4 -11.38 -3.69 -5.14
C GLY A 4 -11.96 -2.29 -5.34
N LYS A 5 -12.57 -1.66 -4.33
CA LYS A 5 -13.30 -0.38 -4.50
C LYS A 5 -12.45 0.76 -5.07
N ALA A 6 -11.19 0.90 -4.63
CA ALA A 6 -10.30 1.95 -5.15
C ALA A 6 -10.03 1.77 -6.64
N ILE A 7 -9.66 0.56 -7.06
CA ILE A 7 -9.38 0.23 -8.47
C ILE A 7 -10.62 0.40 -9.34
N ILE A 8 -11.79 -0.04 -8.87
CA ILE A 8 -13.06 0.14 -9.59
C ILE A 8 -13.36 1.63 -9.81
N LYS A 9 -13.19 2.47 -8.79
CA LYS A 9 -13.36 3.92 -8.94
C LYS A 9 -12.35 4.54 -9.91
N LEU A 10 -11.09 4.09 -9.87
CA LEU A 10 -10.08 4.54 -10.83
C LEU A 10 -10.45 4.16 -12.25
N ALA A 11 -10.93 2.93 -12.48
CA ALA A 11 -11.35 2.46 -13.80
C ALA A 11 -12.57 3.21 -14.35
N GLN A 12 -13.48 3.62 -13.48
CA GLN A 12 -14.62 4.47 -13.87
C GLN A 12 -14.18 5.90 -14.21
N ALA A 13 -13.23 6.45 -13.45
CA ALA A 13 -12.73 7.82 -13.65
C ALA A 13 -11.75 7.92 -14.84
N PHE A 14 -10.96 6.89 -15.09
CA PHE A 14 -9.93 6.84 -16.13
C PHE A 14 -10.12 5.61 -17.05
N PRO A 15 -11.13 5.62 -17.93
CA PRO A 15 -11.55 4.44 -18.68
C PRO A 15 -10.58 3.96 -19.76
N ASN A 16 -9.54 4.74 -20.08
CA ASN A 16 -8.54 4.40 -21.09
C ASN A 16 -7.35 3.59 -20.55
N SER A 17 -7.40 3.22 -19.26
CA SER A 17 -6.36 2.44 -18.58
C SER A 17 -6.83 1.02 -18.29
N ARG A 18 -5.88 0.12 -18.05
CA ARG A 18 -6.11 -1.24 -17.56
C ARG A 18 -5.61 -1.35 -16.13
N TYR A 19 -6.29 -2.16 -15.33
CA TYR A 19 -6.06 -2.23 -13.89
C TYR A 19 -5.91 -3.67 -13.43
N VAL A 20 -4.94 -3.93 -12.56
CA VAL A 20 -4.78 -5.21 -11.89
C VAL A 20 -4.69 -4.95 -10.39
N GLY A 21 -5.53 -5.62 -9.60
CA GLY A 21 -5.46 -5.61 -8.14
C GLY A 21 -4.86 -6.90 -7.61
N TYR A 22 -4.01 -6.79 -6.62
CA TYR A 22 -3.36 -7.92 -5.97
C TYR A 22 -3.74 -8.00 -4.50
N ASP A 23 -4.00 -9.21 -4.02
CA ASP A 23 -4.23 -9.51 -2.62
C ASP A 23 -3.78 -10.95 -2.33
N VAL A 24 -3.26 -11.20 -1.14
CA VAL A 24 -2.89 -12.56 -0.70
C VAL A 24 -4.10 -13.40 -0.32
N HIS A 25 -5.24 -12.77 -0.01
CA HIS A 25 -6.43 -13.44 0.48
C HIS A 25 -7.42 -13.75 -0.66
N GLY A 26 -7.46 -15.02 -1.07
CA GLY A 26 -8.30 -15.49 -2.18
C GLY A 26 -9.78 -15.07 -2.10
N PRO A 27 -10.47 -15.22 -0.95
CA PRO A 27 -11.86 -14.75 -0.81
C PRO A 27 -12.03 -13.26 -1.08
N SER A 28 -11.04 -12.41 -0.76
CA SER A 28 -11.08 -10.98 -1.08
C SER A 28 -10.93 -10.72 -2.57
N VAL A 29 -10.08 -11.50 -3.24
CA VAL A 29 -9.91 -11.46 -4.70
C VAL A 29 -11.23 -11.82 -5.39
N ALA A 30 -11.87 -12.92 -4.98
CA ALA A 30 -13.16 -13.34 -5.53
C ALA A 30 -14.24 -12.26 -5.35
N GLN A 31 -14.34 -11.67 -4.16
CA GLN A 31 -15.31 -10.60 -3.90
C GLN A 31 -15.00 -9.33 -4.71
N ALA A 32 -13.72 -8.98 -4.89
CA ALA A 32 -13.31 -7.83 -5.69
C ALA A 32 -13.66 -8.03 -7.17
N THR A 33 -13.49 -9.25 -7.69
CA THR A 33 -13.88 -9.62 -9.05
C THR A 33 -15.39 -9.46 -9.26
N ALA A 34 -16.20 -10.02 -8.36
CA ALA A 34 -17.66 -9.86 -8.42
C ALA A 34 -18.09 -8.38 -8.34
N ASN A 35 -17.40 -7.57 -7.54
CA ASN A 35 -17.67 -6.13 -7.46
C ASN A 35 -17.33 -5.39 -8.76
N ALA A 36 -16.26 -5.78 -9.48
CA ALA A 36 -15.92 -5.20 -10.78
C ALA A 36 -16.94 -5.56 -11.87
N GLU A 37 -17.43 -6.79 -11.86
CA GLU A 37 -18.53 -7.24 -12.73
C GLU A 37 -19.80 -6.42 -12.47
N ALA A 38 -20.21 -6.31 -11.22
CA ALA A 38 -21.39 -5.52 -10.82
C ALA A 38 -21.25 -4.03 -11.14
N ALA A 39 -20.03 -3.50 -11.16
CA ALA A 39 -19.73 -2.11 -11.53
C ALA A 39 -19.57 -1.89 -13.05
N GLY A 40 -19.64 -2.93 -13.88
CA GLY A 40 -19.53 -2.85 -15.33
C GLY A 40 -18.13 -2.47 -15.83
N VAL A 41 -17.07 -2.83 -15.09
CA VAL A 41 -15.66 -2.50 -15.43
C VAL A 41 -14.77 -3.75 -15.58
N ALA A 42 -15.35 -4.94 -15.61
CA ALA A 42 -14.61 -6.21 -15.67
C ALA A 42 -13.79 -6.40 -16.95
N ASP A 43 -14.09 -5.66 -18.01
CA ASP A 43 -13.30 -5.61 -19.25
C ASP A 43 -11.94 -4.90 -19.07
N LYS A 44 -11.78 -4.09 -18.05
CA LYS A 44 -10.59 -3.26 -17.77
C LYS A 44 -9.92 -3.57 -16.45
N VAL A 45 -10.63 -4.22 -15.52
CA VAL A 45 -10.17 -4.50 -14.16
C VAL A 45 -10.08 -6.00 -13.94
N SER A 46 -8.93 -6.47 -13.49
CA SER A 46 -8.74 -7.85 -13.05
C SER A 46 -8.18 -7.89 -11.63
N PHE A 47 -8.44 -8.98 -10.91
CA PHE A 47 -7.88 -9.22 -9.60
C PHE A 47 -7.15 -10.56 -9.56
N LYS A 48 -5.98 -10.60 -8.95
CA LYS A 48 -5.13 -11.80 -8.88
C LYS A 48 -4.71 -12.07 -7.43
N GLN A 49 -4.77 -13.32 -7.02
CA GLN A 49 -4.20 -13.71 -5.73
C GLN A 49 -2.68 -13.78 -5.87
N LEU A 50 -1.98 -12.90 -5.17
CA LEU A 50 -0.52 -12.81 -5.22
C LEU A 50 0.03 -12.21 -3.92
N ASP A 51 1.07 -12.83 -3.38
CA ASP A 51 1.98 -12.16 -2.45
C ASP A 51 2.98 -11.34 -3.27
N VAL A 52 2.88 -10.01 -3.20
CA VAL A 52 3.71 -9.08 -3.98
C VAL A 52 5.20 -9.19 -3.67
N THR A 53 5.56 -9.79 -2.54
CA THR A 53 6.97 -10.08 -2.22
C THR A 53 7.58 -11.15 -3.13
N ASN A 54 6.76 -11.89 -3.88
CA ASN A 54 7.23 -12.85 -4.89
C ASN A 54 7.45 -12.22 -6.27
N GLY A 55 7.28 -10.90 -6.37
CA GLY A 55 7.43 -10.13 -7.60
C GLY A 55 6.16 -10.09 -8.45
N PHE A 56 6.22 -9.26 -9.47
CA PHE A 56 5.13 -9.05 -10.42
C PHE A 56 5.50 -9.65 -11.78
N SER A 57 4.50 -10.11 -12.52
CA SER A 57 4.70 -10.67 -13.87
C SER A 57 4.80 -9.61 -14.97
N GLU A 58 4.43 -8.38 -14.66
CA GLU A 58 4.31 -7.27 -15.62
C GLU A 58 4.93 -6.00 -15.04
N ARG A 59 5.13 -4.98 -15.89
CA ARG A 59 5.52 -3.64 -15.47
C ARG A 59 4.34 -2.68 -15.57
N TYR A 60 4.37 -1.63 -14.75
CA TYR A 60 3.26 -0.69 -14.57
C TYR A 60 3.74 0.75 -14.67
N ASP A 61 2.89 1.59 -15.26
CA ASP A 61 3.08 3.04 -15.26
C ASP A 61 2.73 3.65 -13.90
N LEU A 62 1.74 3.05 -13.21
CA LEU A 62 1.30 3.45 -11.89
C LEU A 62 1.07 2.22 -11.01
N ILE A 63 1.69 2.21 -9.85
CA ILE A 63 1.37 1.26 -8.76
C ILE A 63 0.82 2.06 -7.60
N THR A 64 -0.21 1.55 -6.95
CA THR A 64 -0.81 2.18 -5.76
C THR A 64 -0.91 1.19 -4.61
N SER A 65 -0.70 1.65 -3.39
CA SER A 65 -1.05 0.91 -2.18
C SER A 65 -1.67 1.84 -1.14
N PHE A 66 -2.56 1.29 -0.33
CA PHE A 66 -3.36 2.05 0.62
C PHE A 66 -3.37 1.34 1.96
N ASP A 67 -2.67 1.90 2.96
CA ASP A 67 -2.56 1.39 4.34
C ASP A 67 -2.21 -0.11 4.39
N VAL A 68 -1.13 -0.50 3.71
CA VAL A 68 -0.79 -1.93 3.62
C VAL A 68 0.69 -2.23 3.86
N ILE A 69 1.61 -1.30 3.59
CA ILE A 69 3.05 -1.59 3.71
C ILE A 69 3.44 -1.82 5.16
N HIS A 70 2.88 -1.05 6.10
CA HIS A 70 3.13 -1.22 7.53
C HIS A 70 2.61 -2.54 8.12
N ASP A 71 1.64 -3.19 7.44
CA ASP A 71 1.07 -4.49 7.84
C ASP A 71 1.87 -5.70 7.32
N MET A 72 2.73 -5.49 6.32
CA MET A 72 3.40 -6.58 5.63
C MET A 72 4.40 -7.32 6.53
N VAL A 73 4.54 -8.61 6.28
CA VAL A 73 5.57 -9.46 6.91
C VAL A 73 6.96 -9.00 6.49
N ASN A 74 7.15 -8.65 5.21
CA ASN A 74 8.43 -8.19 4.68
C ASN A 74 8.24 -6.92 3.82
N PRO A 75 8.07 -5.74 4.44
CA PRO A 75 7.81 -4.50 3.73
C PRO A 75 8.98 -4.06 2.84
N ARG A 76 10.22 -4.32 3.26
CA ARG A 76 11.42 -4.00 2.47
C ARG A 76 11.48 -4.80 1.17
N LYS A 77 11.12 -6.07 1.22
CA LYS A 77 11.06 -6.91 0.02
C LYS A 77 9.92 -6.46 -0.91
N ALA A 78 8.74 -6.16 -0.34
CA ALA A 78 7.62 -5.64 -1.12
C ALA A 78 7.98 -4.36 -1.86
N LEU A 79 8.60 -3.39 -1.20
CA LEU A 79 9.05 -2.14 -1.83
C LEU A 79 10.07 -2.37 -2.94
N ARG A 80 11.01 -3.33 -2.78
CA ARG A 80 11.95 -3.70 -3.85
C ARG A 80 11.24 -4.27 -5.08
N GLU A 81 10.27 -5.15 -4.86
CA GLU A 81 9.51 -5.74 -5.98
C GLU A 81 8.61 -4.70 -6.65
N ILE A 82 8.02 -3.77 -5.90
CA ILE A 82 7.27 -2.62 -6.45
C ILE A 82 8.20 -1.75 -7.33
N CYS A 83 9.39 -1.41 -6.84
CA CYS A 83 10.36 -0.61 -7.61
C CYS A 83 10.73 -1.29 -8.94
N LYS A 84 11.00 -2.60 -8.93
CA LYS A 84 11.32 -3.38 -10.14
C LYS A 84 10.15 -3.47 -11.12
N ALA A 85 8.92 -3.45 -10.61
CA ALA A 85 7.71 -3.56 -11.43
C ALA A 85 7.28 -2.24 -12.06
N LEU A 86 7.87 -1.12 -11.71
CA LEU A 86 7.62 0.15 -12.38
C LEU A 86 8.39 0.25 -13.70
N VAL A 87 7.80 0.91 -14.69
CA VAL A 87 8.55 1.41 -15.84
C VAL A 87 9.47 2.56 -15.42
N PRO A 88 10.52 2.93 -16.21
CA PRO A 88 11.49 3.94 -15.81
C PRO A 88 10.87 5.29 -15.37
N ASP A 89 9.80 5.73 -16.03
CA ASP A 89 9.08 6.97 -15.70
C ASP A 89 7.84 6.73 -14.83
N GLY A 90 7.67 5.51 -14.35
CA GLY A 90 6.51 5.08 -13.57
C GLY A 90 6.40 5.80 -12.23
N THR A 91 5.25 5.65 -11.61
CA THR A 91 4.96 6.27 -10.30
C THR A 91 4.44 5.21 -9.32
N TYR A 92 4.97 5.21 -8.11
CA TYR A 92 4.34 4.55 -6.97
C TYR A 92 3.63 5.59 -6.11
N LEU A 93 2.30 5.48 -6.01
CA LEU A 93 1.48 6.31 -5.13
C LEU A 93 1.16 5.52 -3.87
N LEU A 94 1.77 5.94 -2.77
CA LEU A 94 1.64 5.30 -1.47
C LEU A 94 0.79 6.18 -0.55
N LEU A 95 -0.32 5.62 -0.04
CA LEU A 95 -1.06 6.18 1.08
C LEU A 95 -0.73 5.36 2.32
N GLU A 96 -0.29 6.02 3.38
CA GLU A 96 0.10 5.42 4.66
C GLU A 96 -0.38 6.24 5.84
N ILE A 97 -0.28 5.68 7.03
CA ILE A 97 -0.65 6.33 8.28
C ILE A 97 0.23 7.56 8.53
N ASN A 98 -0.38 8.67 8.89
CA ASN A 98 0.29 9.93 9.21
C ASN A 98 0.93 9.88 10.61
N SER A 99 1.86 8.95 10.81
CA SER A 99 2.64 8.83 12.04
C SER A 99 3.87 9.73 12.01
N LYS A 100 4.36 10.08 13.20
CA LYS A 100 5.57 10.90 13.39
C LYS A 100 6.74 10.04 13.80
N ASP A 101 7.95 10.56 13.62
CA ASP A 101 9.19 9.83 13.88
C ASP A 101 9.41 9.57 15.38
N LYS A 102 9.01 10.48 16.25
CA LYS A 102 9.20 10.35 17.68
C LYS A 102 7.91 9.94 18.39
N LEU A 103 8.07 9.13 19.43
CA LEU A 103 6.96 8.67 20.24
C LEU A 103 6.16 9.83 20.85
N GLU A 104 6.85 10.84 21.34
CA GLU A 104 6.25 12.01 21.99
C GLU A 104 5.38 12.82 21.02
N GLU A 105 5.75 12.84 19.73
CA GLU A 105 5.01 13.53 18.67
C GLU A 105 3.73 12.78 18.28
N ASN A 106 3.64 11.49 18.60
CA ASN A 106 2.45 10.66 18.44
C ASN A 106 1.60 10.61 19.72
N ALA A 107 1.92 11.39 20.75
CA ALA A 107 1.11 11.46 21.96
C ALA A 107 -0.26 12.09 21.67
N GLY A 108 -1.30 11.63 22.40
CA GLY A 108 -2.67 12.14 22.26
C GLY A 108 -3.65 11.12 21.64
N PRO A 109 -4.90 11.54 21.37
CA PRO A 109 -5.96 10.63 20.96
C PRO A 109 -5.66 9.85 19.67
N MET A 110 -5.06 10.50 18.68
CA MET A 110 -4.72 9.85 17.41
C MET A 110 -3.61 8.80 17.60
N GLY A 111 -2.56 9.14 18.35
CA GLY A 111 -1.51 8.18 18.65
C GLY A 111 -2.04 6.99 19.46
N THR A 112 -2.90 7.23 20.44
CA THR A 112 -3.56 6.16 21.19
C THR A 112 -4.32 5.22 20.25
N LEU A 113 -5.06 5.76 19.28
CA LEU A 113 -5.77 4.97 18.29
C LEU A 113 -4.81 4.16 17.42
N PHE A 114 -3.75 4.76 16.88
CA PHE A 114 -2.77 4.06 16.03
C PHE A 114 -2.04 2.94 16.78
N TYR A 115 -1.60 3.19 18.01
CA TYR A 115 -0.95 2.16 18.82
C TYR A 115 -1.91 1.05 19.23
N SER A 116 -3.20 1.38 19.48
CA SER A 116 -4.21 0.36 19.74
C SER A 116 -4.42 -0.56 18.53
N TRP A 117 -4.59 -0.01 17.33
CA TRP A 117 -4.68 -0.81 16.11
C TRP A 117 -3.40 -1.62 15.85
N SER A 118 -2.24 -1.03 16.12
CA SER A 118 -0.96 -1.71 16.00
C SER A 118 -0.91 -2.98 16.83
N VAL A 119 -1.25 -2.89 18.12
CA VAL A 119 -1.22 -4.04 19.05
C VAL A 119 -2.33 -5.04 18.74
N LEU A 120 -3.52 -4.56 18.37
CA LEU A 120 -4.67 -5.44 18.12
C LEU A 120 -4.56 -6.19 16.78
N TYR A 121 -3.87 -5.63 15.79
CA TYR A 121 -3.84 -6.23 14.46
C TYR A 121 -2.49 -6.10 13.74
N CYS A 122 -2.07 -4.89 13.35
CA CYS A 122 -1.00 -4.69 12.38
C CYS A 122 0.34 -5.30 12.80
N MET A 123 0.81 -4.94 14.01
CA MET A 123 2.09 -5.44 14.54
C MET A 123 2.01 -6.94 14.88
N THR A 124 0.96 -7.33 15.60
CA THR A 124 0.82 -8.72 16.09
C THR A 124 0.64 -9.71 14.95
N THR A 125 -0.11 -9.34 13.90
CA THR A 125 -0.29 -10.20 12.72
C THR A 125 1.03 -10.38 11.97
N SER A 126 1.78 -9.30 11.75
CA SER A 126 3.09 -9.36 11.10
C SER A 126 4.07 -10.23 11.91
N LEU A 127 4.18 -10.00 13.22
CA LEU A 127 5.06 -10.77 14.09
C LEU A 127 4.69 -12.26 14.16
N ALA A 128 3.39 -12.58 14.22
CA ALA A 128 2.91 -13.97 14.24
C ALA A 128 3.31 -14.76 12.98
N LEU A 129 3.53 -14.05 11.87
CA LEU A 129 3.98 -14.61 10.60
C LEU A 129 5.50 -14.49 10.39
N GLY A 130 6.26 -14.12 11.43
CA GLY A 130 7.72 -13.97 11.38
C GLY A 130 8.19 -12.69 10.69
N GLY A 131 7.34 -11.66 10.60
CA GLY A 131 7.64 -10.39 9.98
C GLY A 131 8.32 -9.37 10.88
N GLU A 132 8.57 -8.17 10.33
CA GLU A 132 9.26 -7.07 11.02
C GLU A 132 8.41 -6.41 12.12
N GLY A 133 7.07 -6.59 12.07
CA GLY A 133 6.17 -6.07 13.10
C GLY A 133 6.16 -4.56 13.20
N LEU A 134 6.18 -3.84 12.07
CA LEU A 134 6.16 -2.37 12.07
C LEU A 134 4.96 -1.82 12.83
N GLY A 135 3.77 -2.34 12.51
CA GLY A 135 2.52 -1.88 13.08
C GLY A 135 2.06 -0.52 12.51
N THR A 136 0.85 -0.12 12.88
CA THR A 136 0.14 1.04 12.31
C THR A 136 0.97 2.32 12.30
N ALA A 137 1.66 2.64 13.40
CA ALA A 137 2.49 3.84 13.50
C ALA A 137 3.98 3.59 13.20
N GLY A 138 4.32 2.38 12.73
CA GLY A 138 5.72 1.95 12.62
C GLY A 138 6.43 2.29 11.33
N LEU A 139 5.76 3.01 10.40
CA LEU A 139 6.35 3.46 9.14
C LEU A 139 6.26 4.99 8.97
N PRO A 140 6.86 5.79 9.89
CA PRO A 140 6.92 7.23 9.72
C PRO A 140 7.76 7.63 8.51
N GLU A 141 7.70 8.89 8.10
CA GLU A 141 8.31 9.38 6.87
C GLU A 141 9.82 9.11 6.78
N SER A 142 10.58 9.26 7.86
CA SER A 142 12.03 8.99 7.85
C SER A 142 12.34 7.54 7.53
N LYS A 143 11.64 6.61 8.15
CA LYS A 143 11.77 5.17 7.92
C LYS A 143 11.30 4.77 6.52
N LEU A 144 10.19 5.35 6.05
CA LEU A 144 9.72 5.13 4.68
C LEU A 144 10.79 5.55 3.66
N ARG A 145 11.41 6.72 3.84
CA ARG A 145 12.50 7.21 2.96
C ARG A 145 13.71 6.28 2.97
N GLU A 146 14.07 5.76 4.14
CA GLU A 146 15.13 4.75 4.28
C GLU A 146 14.80 3.49 3.46
N PHE A 147 13.60 2.92 3.66
CA PHE A 147 13.15 1.70 2.98
C PHE A 147 13.05 1.89 1.46
N CYS A 148 12.56 3.05 1.01
CA CYS A 148 12.49 3.37 -0.41
C CYS A 148 13.90 3.46 -1.03
N ARG A 149 14.86 4.11 -0.35
CA ARG A 149 16.25 4.17 -0.82
C ARG A 149 16.88 2.77 -0.93
N GLU A 150 16.67 1.91 0.06
CA GLU A 150 17.14 0.52 0.03
C GLU A 150 16.48 -0.31 -1.07
N ALA A 151 15.25 0.01 -1.42
CA ALA A 151 14.51 -0.64 -2.49
C ALA A 151 14.94 -0.20 -3.90
N GLY A 152 15.68 0.93 -4.02
CA GLY A 152 16.18 1.46 -5.29
C GLY A 152 15.39 2.64 -5.85
N PHE A 153 14.44 3.19 -5.09
CA PHE A 153 13.74 4.42 -5.48
C PHE A 153 14.67 5.64 -5.38
N SER A 154 14.59 6.53 -6.38
CA SER A 154 15.39 7.75 -6.46
C SER A 154 14.74 8.95 -5.77
N GLN A 155 13.41 8.98 -5.70
CA GLN A 155 12.66 10.12 -5.17
C GLN A 155 11.47 9.68 -4.34
N VAL A 156 11.29 10.36 -3.19
CA VAL A 156 10.10 10.26 -2.34
C VAL A 156 9.59 11.67 -2.07
N ARG A 157 8.40 12.01 -2.56
CA ARG A 157 7.76 13.31 -2.39
C ARG A 157 6.46 13.16 -1.61
N ARG A 158 6.38 13.79 -0.44
CA ARG A 158 5.11 13.92 0.28
C ARG A 158 4.19 14.89 -0.46
N LEU A 159 2.97 14.49 -0.74
CA LEU A 159 1.96 15.35 -1.34
C LEU A 159 1.29 16.21 -0.26
N GLN A 160 0.92 17.43 -0.64
CA GLN A 160 0.23 18.38 0.25
C GLN A 160 -1.28 18.08 0.26
N ILE A 161 -1.64 16.94 0.82
CA ILE A 161 -3.02 16.51 1.04
C ILE A 161 -3.22 16.49 2.55
N GLU A 162 -4.14 17.31 3.04
CA GLU A 162 -4.44 17.38 4.47
C GLU A 162 -5.43 16.28 4.84
N ASP A 163 -4.96 15.32 5.63
CA ASP A 163 -5.76 14.28 6.23
C ASP A 163 -5.21 13.97 7.64
N ALA A 164 -6.09 13.76 8.60
CA ALA A 164 -5.71 13.51 9.98
C ALA A 164 -5.11 12.10 10.18
N PHE A 165 -5.54 11.13 9.38
CA PHE A 165 -5.16 9.72 9.51
C PHE A 165 -4.04 9.34 8.57
N ASN A 166 -4.06 9.87 7.34
CA ASN A 166 -3.21 9.40 6.26
C ASN A 166 -2.30 10.49 5.70
N VAL A 167 -1.26 10.05 5.07
CA VAL A 167 -0.34 10.84 4.26
C VAL A 167 -0.14 10.15 2.92
N VAL A 168 0.01 10.93 1.86
CA VAL A 168 0.21 10.43 0.51
C VAL A 168 1.60 10.79 0.01
N TYR A 169 2.28 9.80 -0.54
CA TYR A 169 3.60 9.96 -1.15
C TYR A 169 3.55 9.60 -2.63
N GLU A 170 4.20 10.43 -3.44
CA GLU A 170 4.60 10.11 -4.80
C GLU A 170 6.05 9.65 -4.77
N ILE A 171 6.31 8.45 -5.31
CA ILE A 171 7.61 7.79 -5.23
C ILE A 171 8.03 7.39 -6.65
N LYS A 172 9.29 7.66 -7.01
CA LYS A 172 9.83 7.37 -8.35
C LYS A 172 10.99 6.40 -8.27
N PRO A 173 11.10 5.48 -9.26
CA PRO A 173 12.27 4.62 -9.40
C PRO A 173 13.56 5.37 -9.68
#